data_30c540379cb34712bf222acb2642805c
#
_entry.id   30c540379cb34712bf222acb2642805c
#
_cell.length_a   1.000
_cell.length_b   1.000
_cell.length_c   1.000
_cell.angle_alpha   90.00
_cell.angle_beta   90.00
_cell.angle_gamma   90.00
#
_symmetry.space_group_name_H-M   'P 1'
#
loop_
_entity.id
_entity.type
_entity.pdbx_description
1 polymer ?
#
loop_
_entity_poly.entity_id
_entity_poly.type
_entity_poly.pdbx_seq_one_letter_code
_entity_poly.pdbx_strand_id
1 'polypeptide(L)'
;MFPELASERFLLQRIQREDQAFVFEGLSHPQVIPYYGVWYDSLEDTAAQMDFYDDQWKAGTGCFWKIVDQETEERIGVIGFNNYQQKHNKAEIGYWLLPRFWRQGIVAEVLPVVIRYMQEERKIHRIESMVEEGNEDSYKVMERAGFVYEGTMRDCEIKRGKYISLRIYSLIAPDG
;
A
#
# COMPACT_ATOMS: atom_id res chain seq x y z
N MET A 1 18.99 3.66 8.25
CA MET A 1 18.04 4.74 8.58
C MET A 1 16.77 4.51 7.80
N PHE A 2 15.57 4.70 8.38
CA PHE A 2 14.31 4.56 7.67
C PHE A 2 14.14 5.76 6.70
N PRO A 3 13.76 5.54 5.43
CA PRO A 3 13.59 6.62 4.45
C PRO A 3 12.27 7.36 4.74
N GLU A 4 12.34 8.63 4.99
CA GLU A 4 11.16 9.51 4.99
C GLU A 4 11.06 10.18 3.62
N LEU A 5 9.85 10.22 3.05
CA LEU A 5 9.59 10.76 1.73
C LEU A 5 8.58 11.92 1.87
N ALA A 6 8.54 12.78 0.87
CA ALA A 6 7.61 13.91 0.85
C ALA A 6 7.06 14.14 -0.56
N SER A 7 5.81 14.56 -0.63
CA SER A 7 5.18 15.16 -1.79
C SER A 7 4.89 16.64 -1.51
N GLU A 8 4.11 17.30 -2.35
CA GLU A 8 3.74 18.71 -2.15
C GLU A 8 2.92 18.91 -0.86
N ARG A 9 1.91 18.05 -0.63
CA ARG A 9 0.99 18.18 0.51
C ARG A 9 1.26 17.20 1.65
N PHE A 10 1.99 16.12 1.42
CA PHE A 10 2.04 15.00 2.34
C PHE A 10 3.46 14.57 2.68
N LEU A 11 3.64 14.18 3.95
CA LEU A 11 4.82 13.47 4.45
C LEU A 11 4.52 11.98 4.49
N LEU A 12 5.49 11.17 4.06
CA LEU A 12 5.49 9.73 4.20
C LEU A 12 6.48 9.35 5.30
N GLN A 13 5.95 9.06 6.48
CA GLN A 13 6.73 8.85 7.69
C GLN A 13 6.67 7.39 8.16
N ARG A 14 7.69 6.99 8.91
CA ARG A 14 7.69 5.68 9.55
C ARG A 14 6.47 5.50 10.43
N ILE A 15 5.83 4.33 10.32
CA ILE A 15 4.78 3.90 11.24
C ILE A 15 5.45 3.50 12.56
N GLN A 16 4.99 4.07 13.67
CA GLN A 16 5.49 3.83 15.02
C GLN A 16 4.47 3.01 15.82
N ARG A 17 4.87 2.44 16.95
CA ARG A 17 3.96 1.65 17.82
C ARG A 17 2.76 2.46 18.32
N GLU A 18 2.92 3.74 18.56
CA GLU A 18 1.85 4.67 18.95
C GLU A 18 0.83 4.93 17.83
N ASP A 19 1.11 4.54 16.58
CA ASP A 19 0.17 4.63 15.47
C ASP A 19 -0.82 3.44 15.42
N GLN A 20 -0.74 2.47 16.34
CA GLN A 20 -1.56 1.27 16.33
C GLN A 20 -3.05 1.56 16.29
N ALA A 21 -3.52 2.56 17.05
CA ALA A 21 -4.94 2.96 17.04
C ALA A 21 -5.38 3.52 15.68
N PHE A 22 -4.53 4.28 15.01
CA PHE A 22 -4.76 4.77 13.65
C PHE A 22 -4.80 3.62 12.63
N VAL A 23 -3.88 2.66 12.73
CA VAL A 23 -3.87 1.49 11.85
C VAL A 23 -5.12 0.64 12.06
N PHE A 24 -5.55 0.47 13.32
CA PHE A 24 -6.81 -0.21 13.65
C PHE A 24 -8.02 0.53 13.09
N GLU A 25 -8.09 1.86 13.20
CA GLU A 25 -9.17 2.66 12.60
C GLU A 25 -9.32 2.33 11.10
N GLY A 26 -8.23 2.26 10.35
CA GLY A 26 -8.26 1.94 8.93
C GLY A 26 -8.59 0.48 8.64
N LEU A 27 -7.90 -0.45 9.29
CA LEU A 27 -8.02 -1.89 9.02
C LEU A 27 -9.18 -2.60 9.75
N SER A 28 -10.02 -1.85 10.44
CA SER A 28 -11.33 -2.29 10.94
C SER A 28 -12.50 -1.54 10.27
N HIS A 29 -12.20 -0.52 9.45
CA HIS A 29 -13.23 0.34 8.87
C HIS A 29 -14.05 -0.41 7.81
N PRO A 30 -15.40 -0.44 7.93
CA PRO A 30 -16.27 -1.24 7.07
C PRO A 30 -16.25 -0.86 5.58
N GLN A 31 -15.75 0.33 5.23
CA GLN A 31 -15.57 0.76 3.85
C GLN A 31 -14.14 0.47 3.30
N VAL A 32 -13.14 0.30 4.16
CA VAL A 32 -11.76 0.00 3.77
C VAL A 32 -11.55 -1.48 3.55
N ILE A 33 -11.94 -2.29 4.54
CA ILE A 33 -11.68 -3.73 4.54
C ILE A 33 -12.32 -4.54 3.40
N PRO A 34 -13.42 -4.12 2.73
CA PRO A 34 -13.92 -4.87 1.59
C PRO A 34 -12.91 -5.05 0.45
N TYR A 35 -11.99 -4.09 0.30
CA TYR A 35 -11.00 -4.09 -0.79
C TYR A 35 -9.55 -4.20 -0.33
N TYR A 36 -9.33 -4.42 0.96
CA TYR A 36 -7.98 -4.61 1.51
C TYR A 36 -7.81 -6.05 2.03
N GLY A 37 -6.63 -6.63 1.80
CA GLY A 37 -6.39 -8.04 2.08
C GLY A 37 -6.26 -8.40 3.57
N VAL A 38 -6.16 -7.39 4.44
CA VAL A 38 -5.97 -7.56 5.89
C VAL A 38 -7.00 -6.74 6.65
N TRP A 39 -7.54 -7.29 7.72
CA TRP A 39 -8.44 -6.61 8.65
C TRP A 39 -8.23 -7.12 10.07
N TYR A 40 -8.65 -6.32 11.05
CA TYR A 40 -8.57 -6.65 12.47
C TYR A 40 -9.88 -6.35 13.16
N ASP A 41 -10.27 -7.23 14.09
CA ASP A 41 -11.50 -7.10 14.87
C ASP A 41 -11.27 -6.38 16.22
N SER A 42 -10.02 -6.24 16.65
CA SER A 42 -9.64 -5.55 17.87
C SER A 42 -8.37 -4.72 17.73
N LEU A 43 -8.24 -3.71 18.59
CA LEU A 43 -7.01 -2.94 18.71
C LEU A 43 -5.82 -3.83 19.12
N GLU A 44 -6.06 -4.79 20.02
CA GLU A 44 -5.02 -5.72 20.48
C GLU A 44 -4.46 -6.56 19.33
N ASP A 45 -5.34 -7.16 18.51
CA ASP A 45 -4.94 -7.98 17.37
C ASP A 45 -4.18 -7.19 16.31
N THR A 46 -4.42 -5.87 16.22
CA THR A 46 -3.70 -4.97 15.28
C THR A 46 -2.21 -4.87 15.61
N ALA A 47 -1.76 -5.29 16.80
CA ALA A 47 -0.34 -5.39 17.12
C ALA A 47 0.42 -6.27 16.11
N ALA A 48 -0.22 -7.31 15.57
CA ALA A 48 0.37 -8.15 14.53
C ALA A 48 0.68 -7.37 13.23
N GLN A 49 -0.13 -6.38 12.89
CA GLN A 49 0.14 -5.51 11.75
C GLN A 49 1.32 -4.57 11.99
N MET A 50 1.47 -4.09 13.22
CA MET A 50 2.62 -3.26 13.60
C MET A 50 3.91 -4.07 13.53
N ASP A 51 3.89 -5.32 14.00
CA ASP A 51 5.02 -6.25 13.87
C ASP A 51 5.34 -6.52 12.40
N PHE A 52 4.33 -6.76 11.56
CA PHE A 52 4.50 -6.95 10.12
C PHE A 52 5.25 -5.77 9.47
N TYR A 53 4.86 -4.53 9.74
CA TYR A 53 5.54 -3.36 9.19
C TYR A 53 7.01 -3.28 9.60
N ASP A 54 7.30 -3.53 10.87
CA ASP A 54 8.66 -3.54 11.39
C ASP A 54 9.50 -4.68 10.80
N ASP A 55 8.94 -5.87 10.70
CA ASP A 55 9.63 -7.06 10.19
C ASP A 55 9.95 -6.93 8.71
N GLN A 56 9.03 -6.39 7.90
CA GLN A 56 9.29 -6.11 6.48
C GLN A 56 10.49 -5.17 6.30
N TRP A 57 10.55 -4.11 7.10
CA TRP A 57 11.66 -3.17 7.06
C TRP A 57 12.97 -3.81 7.53
N LYS A 58 12.98 -4.52 8.66
CA LYS A 58 14.18 -5.20 9.20
C LYS A 58 14.72 -6.26 8.27
N ALA A 59 13.84 -7.03 7.65
CA ALA A 59 14.21 -8.05 6.67
C ALA A 59 14.65 -7.47 5.30
N GLY A 60 14.40 -6.18 5.06
CA GLY A 60 14.66 -5.54 3.77
C GLY A 60 13.71 -5.97 2.65
N THR A 61 12.59 -6.62 2.99
CA THR A 61 11.60 -7.15 2.05
C THR A 61 10.42 -6.22 1.78
N GLY A 62 10.32 -5.12 2.55
CA GLY A 62 9.27 -4.13 2.38
C GLY A 62 9.53 -2.84 3.14
N CYS A 63 8.71 -1.85 2.87
CA CYS A 63 8.71 -0.57 3.56
C CYS A 63 7.32 0.04 3.50
N PHE A 64 6.80 0.44 4.65
CA PHE A 64 5.46 1.04 4.77
C PHE A 64 5.53 2.38 5.46
N TRP A 65 4.81 3.36 4.93
CA TRP A 65 4.72 4.72 5.46
C TRP A 65 3.29 5.06 5.83
N LYS A 66 3.11 5.76 6.93
CA LYS A 66 1.90 6.53 7.17
C LYS A 66 1.95 7.81 6.34
N ILE A 67 0.84 8.15 5.73
CA ILE A 67 0.64 9.40 5.00
C ILE A 67 0.14 10.44 6.00
N VAL A 68 0.84 11.55 6.11
CA VAL A 68 0.51 12.65 7.04
C VAL A 68 0.36 13.95 6.25
N ASP A 69 -0.71 14.66 6.49
CA ASP A 69 -0.92 16.00 5.92
C ASP A 69 0.05 17.00 6.54
N GLN A 70 0.74 17.79 5.71
CA GLN A 70 1.77 18.73 6.19
C GLN A 70 1.21 19.93 6.94
N GLU A 71 -0.04 20.32 6.68
CA GLU A 71 -0.66 21.49 7.30
C GLU A 71 -1.41 21.11 8.57
N THR A 72 -2.16 20.01 8.53
CA THR A 72 -3.04 19.62 9.64
C THR A 72 -2.43 18.58 10.57
N GLU A 73 -1.31 17.96 10.17
CA GLU A 73 -0.67 16.83 10.85
C GLU A 73 -1.58 15.59 11.00
N GLU A 74 -2.72 15.56 10.28
CA GLU A 74 -3.62 14.42 10.30
C GLU A 74 -3.00 13.20 9.61
N ARG A 75 -3.22 12.03 10.20
CA ARG A 75 -2.88 10.73 9.62
C ARG A 75 -3.99 10.31 8.67
N ILE A 76 -3.63 10.06 7.41
CA ILE A 76 -4.58 9.88 6.29
C ILE A 76 -4.76 8.42 5.92
N GLY A 77 -3.69 7.67 5.89
CA GLY A 77 -3.65 6.29 5.45
C GLY A 77 -2.24 5.73 5.47
N VAL A 78 -2.08 4.60 4.84
CA VAL A 78 -0.79 3.91 4.72
C VAL A 78 -0.55 3.55 3.25
N ILE A 79 0.69 3.72 2.81
CA ILE A 79 1.18 3.27 1.51
C ILE A 79 2.52 2.56 1.70
N GLY A 80 2.78 1.52 0.93
CA GLY A 80 4.05 0.82 1.03
C GLY A 80 4.19 -0.30 0.03
N PHE A 81 5.30 -1.01 0.14
CA PHE A 81 5.54 -2.23 -0.62
C PHE A 81 6.04 -3.34 0.29
N ASN A 82 5.81 -4.56 -0.12
CA ASN A 82 6.28 -5.78 0.53
C ASN A 82 6.65 -6.84 -0.50
N ASN A 83 6.90 -8.05 -0.01
CA ASN A 83 7.18 -9.20 -0.86
C ASN A 83 8.31 -8.95 -1.88
N TYR A 84 9.32 -8.16 -1.49
CA TYR A 84 10.46 -7.94 -2.36
C TYR A 84 11.25 -9.24 -2.55
N GLN A 85 11.28 -9.71 -3.77
CA GLN A 85 11.97 -10.92 -4.20
C GLN A 85 13.26 -10.54 -4.92
N GLN A 86 14.37 -10.52 -4.21
CA GLN A 86 15.66 -10.12 -4.77
C GLN A 86 16.06 -10.92 -6.03
N LYS A 87 15.79 -12.22 -6.03
CA LYS A 87 16.09 -13.10 -7.18
C LYS A 87 15.39 -12.66 -8.47
N HIS A 88 14.19 -12.13 -8.36
CA HIS A 88 13.35 -11.73 -9.50
C HIS A 88 13.24 -10.21 -9.64
N ASN A 89 13.88 -9.47 -8.73
CA ASN A 89 13.87 -8.01 -8.64
C ASN A 89 12.48 -7.39 -8.77
N LYS A 90 11.53 -7.95 -8.00
CA LYS A 90 10.14 -7.51 -7.99
C LYS A 90 9.59 -7.34 -6.58
N ALA A 91 8.61 -6.46 -6.42
CA ALA A 91 7.90 -6.23 -5.17
C ALA A 91 6.44 -5.88 -5.43
N GLU A 92 5.61 -5.98 -4.41
CA GLU A 92 4.20 -5.65 -4.46
C GLU A 92 3.92 -4.35 -3.71
N ILE A 93 3.22 -3.40 -4.36
CA ILE A 93 2.80 -2.13 -3.77
C ILE A 93 1.33 -2.20 -3.35
N GLY A 94 1.02 -1.57 -2.22
CA GLY A 94 -0.35 -1.48 -1.71
C GLY A 94 -0.56 -0.23 -0.87
N TYR A 95 -1.82 0.15 -0.69
CA TYR A 95 -2.21 1.30 0.11
C TYR A 95 -3.64 1.17 0.62
N TRP A 96 -3.94 1.91 1.67
CA TRP A 96 -5.30 2.20 2.12
C TRP A 96 -5.38 3.63 2.67
N LEU A 97 -6.54 4.24 2.55
CA LEU A 97 -6.85 5.55 3.12
C LEU A 97 -8.11 5.45 3.98
N LEU A 98 -8.18 6.26 5.03
CA LEU A 98 -9.42 6.48 5.74
C LEU A 98 -10.47 7.11 4.81
N PRO A 99 -11.73 6.68 4.82
CA PRO A 99 -12.74 7.08 3.83
C PRO A 99 -12.99 8.58 3.73
N ARG A 100 -12.81 9.31 4.83
CA ARG A 100 -12.97 10.78 4.82
C ARG A 100 -11.96 11.51 3.92
N PHE A 101 -10.90 10.82 3.49
CA PHE A 101 -9.88 11.36 2.60
C PHE A 101 -9.94 10.82 1.17
N TRP A 102 -10.93 9.99 0.85
CA TRP A 102 -11.07 9.48 -0.50
C TRP A 102 -11.42 10.56 -1.52
N ARG A 103 -11.05 10.33 -2.78
CA ARG A 103 -11.35 11.21 -3.92
C ARG A 103 -10.76 12.62 -3.82
N GLN A 104 -9.69 12.79 -3.05
CA GLN A 104 -8.97 14.06 -2.89
C GLN A 104 -7.61 14.09 -3.60
N GLY A 105 -7.35 13.11 -4.48
CA GLY A 105 -6.12 13.02 -5.26
C GLY A 105 -4.88 12.58 -4.46
N ILE A 106 -5.06 12.12 -3.22
CA ILE A 106 -3.96 11.81 -2.30
C ILE A 106 -3.08 10.69 -2.85
N VAL A 107 -3.67 9.55 -3.22
CA VAL A 107 -2.89 8.43 -3.77
C VAL A 107 -2.21 8.81 -5.09
N ALA A 108 -2.89 9.57 -5.94
CA ALA A 108 -2.31 10.06 -7.20
C ALA A 108 -1.06 10.92 -6.97
N GLU A 109 -0.96 11.60 -5.83
CA GLU A 109 0.20 12.43 -5.46
C GLU A 109 1.32 11.62 -4.79
N VAL A 110 1.00 10.73 -3.83
CA VAL A 110 2.02 10.00 -3.06
C VAL A 110 2.55 8.75 -3.77
N LEU A 111 1.74 8.11 -4.60
CA LEU A 111 2.13 6.89 -5.30
C LEU A 111 3.37 7.07 -6.19
N PRO A 112 3.49 8.13 -7.03
CA PRO A 112 4.70 8.38 -7.81
C PRO A 112 5.95 8.58 -6.96
N VAL A 113 5.82 9.14 -5.75
CA VAL A 113 6.95 9.32 -4.82
C VAL A 113 7.48 7.97 -4.35
N VAL A 114 6.57 7.05 -3.98
CA VAL A 114 6.93 5.70 -3.55
C VAL A 114 7.51 4.88 -4.72
N ILE A 115 6.92 4.96 -5.91
CA ILE A 115 7.43 4.31 -7.12
C ILE A 115 8.86 4.76 -7.41
N ARG A 116 9.13 6.06 -7.36
CA ARG A 116 10.49 6.60 -7.56
C ARG A 116 11.47 6.02 -6.55
N TYR A 117 11.12 6.01 -5.27
CA TYR A 117 11.96 5.39 -4.24
C TYR A 117 12.24 3.91 -4.54
N MET A 118 11.21 3.15 -4.93
CA MET A 118 11.36 1.75 -5.26
C MET A 118 12.29 1.53 -6.47
N GLN A 119 12.16 2.34 -7.52
CA GLN A 119 12.94 2.19 -8.74
C GLN A 119 14.35 2.78 -8.63
N GLU A 120 14.49 3.98 -8.06
CA GLU A 120 15.76 4.70 -8.05
C GLU A 120 16.66 4.29 -6.88
N GLU A 121 16.10 4.16 -5.66
CA GLU A 121 16.89 3.84 -4.45
C GLU A 121 16.99 2.34 -4.20
N ARG A 122 15.88 1.62 -4.38
CA ARG A 122 15.83 0.17 -4.14
C ARG A 122 16.15 -0.65 -5.40
N LYS A 123 16.25 0.00 -6.58
CA LYS A 123 16.53 -0.63 -7.87
C LYS A 123 15.55 -1.75 -8.23
N ILE A 124 14.31 -1.66 -7.76
CA ILE A 124 13.27 -2.64 -8.06
C ILE A 124 12.85 -2.46 -9.52
N HIS A 125 12.96 -3.54 -10.30
CA HIS A 125 12.64 -3.52 -11.73
C HIS A 125 11.15 -3.65 -12.00
N ARG A 126 10.48 -4.57 -11.28
CA ARG A 126 9.05 -4.83 -11.48
C ARG A 126 8.27 -4.52 -10.21
N ILE A 127 7.29 -3.63 -10.31
CA ILE A 127 6.35 -3.32 -9.24
C ILE A 127 5.01 -3.91 -9.62
N GLU A 128 4.48 -4.80 -8.77
CA GLU A 128 3.18 -5.43 -8.94
C GLU A 128 2.15 -4.77 -8.02
N SER A 129 0.89 -4.74 -8.43
CA SER A 129 -0.24 -4.38 -7.58
C SER A 129 -1.37 -5.38 -7.79
N MET A 130 -1.85 -5.97 -6.71
CA MET A 130 -2.99 -6.89 -6.69
C MET A 130 -4.22 -6.10 -6.26
N VAL A 131 -5.18 -5.96 -7.14
CA VAL A 131 -6.40 -5.19 -6.88
C VAL A 131 -7.61 -6.12 -6.92
N GLU A 132 -8.38 -6.15 -5.81
CA GLU A 132 -9.59 -6.97 -5.74
C GLU A 132 -10.58 -6.57 -6.83
N GLU A 133 -11.15 -7.55 -7.49
CA GLU A 133 -12.12 -7.33 -8.57
C GLU A 133 -13.33 -6.53 -8.04
N GLY A 134 -13.74 -5.50 -8.79
CA GLY A 134 -14.78 -4.55 -8.40
C GLY A 134 -14.26 -3.25 -7.78
N ASN A 135 -12.97 -3.15 -7.42
CA ASN A 135 -12.37 -1.91 -6.92
C ASN A 135 -11.97 -0.97 -8.08
N GLU A 136 -12.97 -0.41 -8.75
CA GLU A 136 -12.77 0.42 -9.94
C GLU A 136 -11.96 1.70 -9.68
N ASP A 137 -12.07 2.28 -8.49
CA ASP A 137 -11.31 3.48 -8.13
C ASP A 137 -9.81 3.16 -8.09
N SER A 138 -9.44 1.98 -7.59
CA SER A 138 -8.04 1.53 -7.58
C SER A 138 -7.53 1.20 -8.99
N TYR A 139 -8.36 0.64 -9.88
CA TYR A 139 -7.97 0.42 -11.27
C TYR A 139 -7.54 1.72 -11.94
N LYS A 140 -8.34 2.77 -11.80
CA LYS A 140 -8.06 4.10 -12.38
C LYS A 140 -6.78 4.70 -11.81
N VAL A 141 -6.52 4.50 -10.52
CA VAL A 141 -5.29 4.98 -9.87
C VAL A 141 -4.08 4.26 -10.46
N MET A 142 -4.13 2.92 -10.59
CA MET A 142 -3.03 2.14 -11.15
C MET A 142 -2.75 2.53 -12.62
N GLU A 143 -3.79 2.60 -13.44
CA GLU A 143 -3.67 2.96 -14.86
C GLU A 143 -3.09 4.37 -15.06
N ARG A 144 -3.54 5.35 -14.27
CA ARG A 144 -3.01 6.72 -14.30
C ARG A 144 -1.55 6.80 -13.84
N ALA A 145 -1.14 5.92 -12.95
CA ALA A 145 0.25 5.81 -12.50
C ALA A 145 1.16 5.07 -13.49
N GLY A 146 0.61 4.61 -14.63
CA GLY A 146 1.36 3.93 -15.68
C GLY A 146 1.45 2.42 -15.53
N PHE A 147 0.71 1.83 -14.58
CA PHE A 147 0.63 0.37 -14.47
C PHE A 147 -0.18 -0.21 -15.62
N VAL A 148 0.25 -1.36 -16.10
CA VAL A 148 -0.41 -2.14 -17.15
C VAL A 148 -1.18 -3.29 -16.52
N TYR A 149 -2.44 -3.46 -16.91
CA TYR A 149 -3.24 -4.61 -16.54
C TYR A 149 -2.73 -5.86 -17.27
N GLU A 150 -2.42 -6.92 -16.52
CA GLU A 150 -1.89 -8.18 -17.07
C GLU A 150 -2.89 -9.33 -17.05
N GLY A 151 -3.92 -9.26 -16.26
CA GLY A 151 -4.93 -10.30 -16.15
C GLY A 151 -5.59 -10.39 -14.79
N THR A 152 -6.56 -11.31 -14.70
CA THR A 152 -7.29 -11.60 -13.46
C THR A 152 -7.03 -13.03 -13.02
N MET A 153 -6.60 -13.19 -11.79
CA MET A 153 -6.59 -14.49 -11.10
C MET A 153 -7.98 -14.71 -10.50
N ARG A 154 -8.76 -15.60 -11.14
CA ARG A 154 -10.12 -15.90 -10.70
C ARG A 154 -10.10 -16.78 -9.47
N ASP A 155 -10.96 -16.46 -8.48
CA ASP A 155 -11.17 -17.27 -7.26
C ASP A 155 -9.86 -17.68 -6.57
N CYS A 156 -8.90 -16.75 -6.53
CA CYS A 156 -7.53 -17.04 -6.09
C CYS A 156 -7.33 -16.92 -4.58
N GLU A 157 -8.24 -16.27 -3.87
CA GLU A 157 -8.19 -16.13 -2.42
C GLU A 157 -9.57 -16.34 -1.79
N ILE A 158 -9.58 -16.67 -0.49
CA ILE A 158 -10.82 -16.74 0.29
C ILE A 158 -10.82 -15.58 1.29
N LYS A 159 -11.85 -14.77 1.25
CA LYS A 159 -12.07 -13.64 2.15
C LYS A 159 -13.44 -13.76 2.79
N ARG A 160 -13.48 -13.91 4.12
CA ARG A 160 -14.72 -14.09 4.89
C ARG A 160 -15.63 -15.19 4.32
N GLY A 161 -15.03 -16.31 3.95
CA GLY A 161 -15.74 -17.48 3.42
C GLY A 161 -16.20 -17.37 1.97
N LYS A 162 -15.80 -16.34 1.24
CA LYS A 162 -16.11 -16.15 -0.19
C LYS A 162 -14.84 -16.13 -1.01
N TYR A 163 -14.87 -16.76 -2.16
CA TYR A 163 -13.80 -16.64 -3.15
C TYR A 163 -13.79 -15.22 -3.72
N ILE A 164 -12.60 -14.65 -3.85
CA ILE A 164 -12.36 -13.37 -4.49
C ILE A 164 -11.35 -13.53 -5.63
N SER A 165 -11.48 -12.67 -6.63
CA SER A 165 -10.57 -12.58 -7.76
C SER A 165 -9.71 -11.32 -7.63
N LEU A 166 -8.45 -11.42 -8.05
CA LEU A 166 -7.50 -10.31 -8.03
C LEU A 166 -7.07 -9.96 -9.45
N ARG A 167 -7.13 -8.68 -9.78
CA ARG A 167 -6.51 -8.12 -10.99
C ARG A 167 -5.04 -7.83 -10.73
N ILE A 168 -4.19 -8.26 -11.65
CA ILE A 168 -2.75 -8.01 -11.61
C ILE A 168 -2.45 -6.79 -12.47
N TYR A 169 -1.84 -5.81 -11.88
CA TYR A 169 -1.25 -4.64 -12.54
C TYR A 169 0.26 -4.65 -12.33
N SER A 170 1.01 -4.20 -13.31
CA SER A 170 2.46 -4.09 -13.18
C SER A 170 3.02 -2.80 -13.76
N LEU A 171 4.11 -2.33 -13.17
CA LEU A 171 4.93 -1.25 -13.67
C LEU A 171 6.37 -1.74 -13.77
N ILE A 172 6.96 -1.61 -14.95
CA ILE A 172 8.34 -2.00 -15.21
C ILE A 172 9.21 -0.74 -15.20
N ALA A 173 10.34 -0.79 -14.47
CA ALA A 173 11.30 0.29 -14.52
C ALA A 173 11.81 0.47 -15.95
N PRO A 174 12.01 1.71 -16.42
CA PRO A 174 12.67 1.92 -17.72
C PRO A 174 14.03 1.28 -17.73
N ASP A 175 14.40 0.72 -18.86
CA ASP A 175 15.75 0.20 -19.07
C ASP A 175 16.76 1.33 -18.84
N GLY A 176 17.68 1.10 -17.91
CA GLY A 176 18.74 2.05 -17.55
C GLY A 176 19.88 2.07 -18.56
#